data_728e662596f60c6f0086d57fe203601f
#
_entry.id   728e662596f60c6f0086d57fe203601f
#
_cell.length_a   1.000
_cell.length_b   1.000
_cell.length_c   1.000
_cell.angle_alpha   90.00
_cell.angle_beta   90.00
_cell.angle_gamma   90.00
#
_symmetry.space_group_name_H-M   'P 1'
#
loop_
_entity.id
_entity.type
_entity.pdbx_description
1 polymer ?
#
loop_
_entity_poly.entity_id
_entity_poly.type
_entity_poly.pdbx_seq_one_letter_code
_entity_poly.pdbx_strand_id
1 'polypeptide(L)'
;MNSNPEPISSVKDAVTARFKELCTERNIKINELANLSGVTPSTVYSMMDASRRDVSIITIKKLCDGLSISLGDFFQSPLFDLLEQEIH
;
A
#
# COMPACT_ATOMS: atom_id res chain seq x y z
N MET A 1 3.86 25.95 -15.32
CA MET A 1 4.06 24.58 -14.87
C MET A 1 2.99 24.19 -13.89
N ASN A 2 2.34 23.11 -14.14
CA ASN A 2 1.30 22.62 -13.25
C ASN A 2 1.96 21.93 -12.04
N SER A 3 1.64 22.42 -10.85
CA SER A 3 2.21 21.87 -9.62
C SER A 3 1.27 20.89 -8.92
N ASN A 4 0.12 20.59 -9.52
CA ASN A 4 -0.80 19.63 -8.93
C ASN A 4 -0.18 18.23 -8.95
N PRO A 5 -0.29 17.47 -7.86
CA PRO A 5 0.14 16.09 -7.88
C PRO A 5 -0.71 15.30 -8.88
N GLU A 6 -0.10 14.33 -9.51
CA GLU A 6 -0.85 13.45 -10.39
C GLU A 6 -1.88 12.66 -9.58
N PRO A 7 -3.07 12.45 -10.13
CA PRO A 7 -4.04 11.60 -9.45
C PRO A 7 -3.52 10.17 -9.35
N ILE A 8 -3.91 9.49 -8.30
CA ILE A 8 -3.62 8.07 -8.15
C ILE A 8 -4.54 7.33 -9.11
N SER A 9 -3.96 6.68 -10.11
CA SER A 9 -4.72 6.09 -11.21
C SER A 9 -5.05 4.62 -11.01
N SER A 10 -4.45 3.94 -10.02
CA SER A 10 -4.69 2.52 -9.82
C SER A 10 -4.78 2.18 -8.34
N VAL A 11 -5.53 1.10 -8.06
CA VAL A 11 -5.65 0.57 -6.70
C VAL A 11 -4.27 0.16 -6.18
N LYS A 12 -3.43 -0.42 -7.05
CA LYS A 12 -2.08 -0.82 -6.68
C LYS A 12 -1.26 0.36 -6.15
N ASP A 13 -1.33 1.49 -6.85
CA ASP A 13 -0.58 2.69 -6.44
C ASP A 13 -1.11 3.23 -5.11
N ALA A 14 -2.42 3.19 -4.90
CA ALA A 14 -3.02 3.61 -3.64
C ALA A 14 -2.60 2.70 -2.49
N VAL A 15 -2.54 1.39 -2.72
CA VAL A 15 -2.09 0.43 -1.71
C VAL A 15 -0.64 0.72 -1.32
N THR A 16 0.23 0.93 -2.31
CA THR A 16 1.63 1.25 -2.07
C THR A 16 1.77 2.54 -1.26
N ALA A 17 1.03 3.58 -1.66
CA ALA A 17 1.07 4.87 -0.97
C ALA A 17 0.59 4.74 0.47
N ARG A 18 -0.45 3.94 0.71
CA ARG A 18 -1.00 3.74 2.05
C ARG A 18 0.02 3.05 2.97
N PHE A 19 0.71 2.01 2.49
CA PHE A 19 1.74 1.35 3.29
C PHE A 19 2.91 2.28 3.58
N LYS A 20 3.33 3.08 2.62
CA LYS A 20 4.39 4.07 2.85
C LYS A 20 3.98 5.08 3.91
N GLU A 21 2.74 5.55 3.86
CA GLU A 21 2.18 6.47 4.84
C GLU A 21 2.21 5.86 6.24
N LEU A 22 1.75 4.61 6.37
CA LEU A 22 1.71 3.92 7.65
C LEU A 22 3.11 3.67 8.20
N CYS A 23 4.06 3.30 7.35
CA CYS A 23 5.45 3.12 7.76
C CYS A 23 6.04 4.44 8.25
N THR A 24 5.76 5.54 7.56
CA THR A 24 6.23 6.87 7.97
C THR A 24 5.65 7.27 9.32
N GLU A 25 4.34 7.07 9.50
CA GLU A 25 3.68 7.37 10.77
C GLU A 25 4.27 6.60 11.93
N ARG A 26 4.69 5.36 11.70
CA ARG A 26 5.22 4.48 12.73
C ARG A 26 6.74 4.52 12.82
N ASN A 27 7.37 5.30 11.95
CA ASN A 27 8.81 5.43 11.90
C ASN A 27 9.51 4.07 11.74
N ILE A 28 8.98 3.25 10.84
CA ILE A 28 9.56 1.94 10.49
C ILE A 28 9.92 1.90 9.03
N LYS A 29 10.86 1.03 8.70
CA LYS A 29 11.29 0.82 7.31
C LYS A 29 10.56 -0.39 6.71
N ILE A 30 10.64 -0.51 5.39
CA ILE A 30 10.00 -1.60 4.65
C ILE A 30 10.47 -2.97 5.16
N ASN A 31 11.76 -3.10 5.47
CA ASN A 31 12.28 -4.37 5.99
C ASN A 31 11.65 -4.73 7.34
N GLU A 32 11.43 -3.74 8.18
CA GLU A 32 10.75 -3.96 9.46
C GLU A 32 9.30 -4.38 9.25
N LEU A 33 8.62 -3.75 8.29
CA LEU A 33 7.25 -4.14 7.95
C LEU A 33 7.20 -5.60 7.53
N ALA A 34 8.12 -6.02 6.68
CA ALA A 34 8.19 -7.41 6.23
C ALA A 34 8.38 -8.36 7.42
N ASN A 35 9.32 -8.04 8.31
CA ASN A 35 9.61 -8.87 9.47
C ASN A 35 8.42 -8.97 10.40
N LEU A 36 7.73 -7.87 10.67
CA LEU A 36 6.54 -7.85 11.52
C LEU A 36 5.40 -8.67 10.92
N SER A 37 5.39 -8.78 9.61
CA SER A 37 4.28 -9.40 8.87
C SER A 37 4.55 -10.85 8.50
N GLY A 38 5.73 -11.37 8.82
CA GLY A 38 6.09 -12.75 8.51
C GLY A 38 6.28 -13.02 7.03
N VAL A 39 6.62 -11.99 6.24
CA VAL A 39 6.92 -12.14 4.81
C VAL A 39 8.35 -11.69 4.55
N THR A 40 8.89 -12.09 3.39
CA THR A 40 10.24 -11.67 3.04
C THR A 40 10.23 -10.22 2.55
N PRO A 41 11.32 -9.46 2.75
CA PRO A 41 11.40 -8.12 2.20
C PRO A 41 11.16 -8.08 0.69
N SER A 42 11.64 -9.09 -0.05
CA SER A 42 11.43 -9.14 -1.50
C SER A 42 9.94 -9.20 -1.86
N THR A 43 9.11 -9.83 -1.03
CA THR A 43 7.67 -9.87 -1.24
C THR A 43 7.08 -8.45 -1.16
N VAL A 44 7.52 -7.68 -0.16
CA VAL A 44 7.03 -6.29 0.00
C VAL A 44 7.52 -5.41 -1.15
N TYR A 45 8.79 -5.53 -1.52
CA TYR A 45 9.32 -4.75 -2.65
C TYR A 45 8.64 -5.10 -3.96
N SER A 46 8.33 -6.38 -4.20
CA SER A 46 7.59 -6.79 -5.39
C SER A 46 6.17 -6.19 -5.38
N MET A 47 5.53 -6.18 -4.23
CA MET A 47 4.21 -5.58 -4.09
C MET A 47 4.25 -4.08 -4.41
N MET A 48 5.34 -3.40 -4.06
CA MET A 48 5.48 -1.96 -4.28
C MET A 48 6.04 -1.60 -5.66
N ASP A 49 6.42 -2.59 -6.47
CA ASP A 49 6.98 -2.37 -7.80
C ASP A 49 5.92 -1.74 -8.71
N ALA A 50 6.18 -0.53 -9.19
CA ALA A 50 5.23 0.23 -10.00
C ALA A 50 4.90 -0.44 -11.33
N SER A 51 5.76 -1.34 -11.82
CA SER A 51 5.50 -2.07 -13.07
C SER A 51 4.46 -3.17 -12.89
N ARG A 52 4.20 -3.59 -11.67
CA ARG A 52 3.20 -4.61 -11.36
C ARG A 52 1.86 -3.95 -11.07
N ARG A 53 0.81 -4.44 -11.71
CA ARG A 53 -0.52 -3.84 -11.59
C ARG A 53 -1.37 -4.53 -10.52
N ASP A 54 -1.05 -5.76 -10.19
CA ASP A 54 -1.83 -6.55 -9.25
C ASP A 54 -1.17 -6.58 -7.88
N VAL A 55 -1.98 -6.71 -6.85
CA VAL A 55 -1.52 -6.96 -5.49
C VAL A 55 -2.46 -7.95 -4.83
N SER A 56 -1.87 -8.90 -4.10
CA SER A 56 -2.65 -9.92 -3.40
C SER A 56 -3.30 -9.34 -2.16
N ILE A 57 -4.60 -9.57 -2.00
CA ILE A 57 -5.32 -9.17 -0.79
C ILE A 57 -4.76 -9.93 0.43
N ILE A 58 -4.25 -11.14 0.24
CA ILE A 58 -3.66 -11.90 1.33
C ILE A 58 -2.37 -11.23 1.80
N THR A 59 -1.54 -10.73 0.87
CA THR A 59 -0.34 -9.97 1.24
C THR A 59 -0.73 -8.71 2.01
N ILE A 60 -1.74 -8.00 1.54
CA ILE A 60 -2.24 -6.80 2.23
C ILE A 60 -2.66 -7.18 3.66
N LYS A 61 -3.40 -8.28 3.82
CA LYS A 61 -3.85 -8.72 5.15
C LYS A 61 -2.67 -9.02 6.07
N LYS A 62 -1.66 -9.72 5.56
CA LYS A 62 -0.46 -10.03 6.36
C LYS A 62 0.25 -8.76 6.83
N LEU A 63 0.37 -7.79 5.96
CA LEU A 63 1.02 -6.52 6.31
C LEU A 63 0.17 -5.72 7.31
N CYS A 64 -1.14 -5.75 7.16
CA CYS A 64 -2.04 -5.13 8.13
C CYS A 64 -1.92 -5.80 9.51
N ASP A 65 -1.83 -7.11 9.52
CA ASP A 65 -1.63 -7.85 10.78
C ASP A 65 -0.31 -7.45 11.44
N GLY A 66 0.76 -7.33 10.65
CA GLY A 66 2.05 -6.87 11.15
C GLY A 66 1.99 -5.48 11.74
N LEU A 67 1.13 -4.63 11.22
CA LEU A 67 0.92 -3.27 11.71
C LEU A 67 -0.18 -3.17 12.79
N SER A 68 -0.82 -4.29 13.10
CA SER A 68 -1.93 -4.36 14.07
C SER A 68 -3.10 -3.45 13.69
N ILE A 69 -3.42 -3.40 12.41
CA ILE A 69 -4.59 -2.68 11.93
C ILE A 69 -5.52 -3.64 11.19
N SER A 70 -6.79 -3.28 11.11
CA SER A 70 -7.76 -4.05 10.32
C SER A 70 -7.66 -3.69 8.84
N LEU A 71 -8.20 -4.55 7.98
CA LEU A 71 -8.36 -4.22 6.56
C LEU A 71 -9.23 -2.97 6.38
N GLY A 72 -10.29 -2.85 7.21
CA GLY A 72 -11.15 -1.67 7.16
C GLY A 72 -10.39 -0.39 7.44
N ASP A 73 -9.56 -0.39 8.47
CA ASP A 73 -8.72 0.77 8.81
C ASP A 73 -7.73 1.08 7.68
N PHE A 74 -7.14 0.04 7.11
CA PHE A 74 -6.21 0.21 6.01
C PHE A 74 -6.85 0.95 4.84
N PHE A 75 -8.03 0.51 4.43
CA PHE A 75 -8.71 1.06 3.26
C PHE A 75 -9.48 2.35 3.57
N GLN A 76 -9.56 2.74 4.82
CA GLN A 76 -10.21 4.00 5.21
C GLN A 76 -9.22 5.15 5.07
N SER A 77 -9.04 5.60 3.85
CA SER A 77 -8.09 6.66 3.50
C SER A 77 -8.60 7.38 2.27
N PRO A 78 -8.43 8.71 2.19
CA PRO A 78 -8.77 9.47 0.99
C PRO A 78 -8.06 8.95 -0.26
N LEU A 79 -6.92 8.27 -0.11
CA LEU A 79 -6.19 7.69 -1.24
C LEU A 79 -7.07 6.79 -2.10
N PHE A 80 -7.98 6.03 -1.46
CA PHE A 80 -8.84 5.09 -2.18
C PHE A 80 -10.09 5.74 -2.75
N ASP A 81 -10.46 6.91 -2.24
CA ASP A 81 -11.64 7.63 -2.71
C ASP A 81 -11.40 8.37 -4.03
N LEU A 82 -10.13 8.58 -4.38
CA LEU A 82 -9.74 9.34 -5.57
C LEU A 82 -9.41 8.44 -6.77
N LEU A 83 -9.67 7.16 -6.66
CA LEU A 83 -9.31 6.20 -7.72
C LEU A 83 -10.25 6.31 -8.90
N GLU A 84 -9.70 6.12 -10.10
CA GLU A 84 -10.49 5.98 -11.30
C GLU A 84 -11.14 4.60 -11.33
N GLN A 85 -12.18 4.47 -12.13
CA GLN A 85 -12.82 3.18 -12.32
C GLN A 85 -11.88 2.22 -13.04
N GLU A 86 -11.90 0.95 -12.60
CA GLU A 86 -11.16 -0.11 -13.29
C GLU A 86 -11.94 -0.64 -14.49
N ILE A 87 -13.24 -0.42 -14.50
CA ILE A 87 -14.12 -0.85 -15.59
C ILE A 87 -14.18 0.28 -16.61
N HIS A 88 -13.89 -0.04 -17.85
CA HIS A 88 -13.88 0.93 -18.94
C HIS A 88 -14.87 0.57 -20.04
#